data_beb0241c6c5cc29015006a1a7da0a9c9
#
_entry.id   beb0241c6c5cc29015006a1a7da0a9c9
#
_cell.length_a   1.000
_cell.length_b   1.000
_cell.length_c   1.000
_cell.angle_alpha   90.00
_cell.angle_beta   90.00
_cell.angle_gamma   90.00
#
_symmetry.space_group_name_H-M   'P 1'
#
loop_
_entity.id
_entity.type
_entity.pdbx_description
1 polymer ?
#
loop_
_entity_poly.entity_id
_entity_poly.type
_entity_poly.pdbx_seq_one_letter_code
_entity_poly.pdbx_strand_id
1 'polypeptide(L)'
;AASLDIKSVSMDILYSLEAANEGANVITIEKMNRGRNTWESVGGYNTKLQQEIDNVPDPAEYVEAIMRSSYWRARPDVVWGFVEQSGEATDFMNDMLVKANKGVSLYSTVQKETGYGFDTIQAEHKLKFPDNVEWDTWWRGPVAFDSLETTAATYDNLDLRYNTAGVQLVQDESGRVCGAIAQDENGYYRIEAAKGVLLATGGYEANQQMMESWCRPEAFNGCCVYAPNTGNTGDGHMMGLAVGAQMDPLPHTLMVFRSGLPGRVMDASMVSSCFTSSIWVDFKGRRFVNEKLPHNFVANAISEAGISGKPVWFVFDQTIVDGVKDDTGKLASDLEDGKERGELMQADTIEELALAMDADPEILRATLEDWNGYFDAEEPADLKFRRSLTAAAQKIQTGPFYACKHNSKVLVNVSGLIINEHAQVLNDNEEAIEGLYATGNASGGMFSISYPRHLPATSVGRAVTFGYVAAKHAIKGA
;
A
#
# COMPACT_ATOMS: atom_id res chain seq x y z
N ALA A 1 -25.61 -32.00 8.26
CA ALA A 1 -24.79 -30.90 7.77
C ALA A 1 -24.28 -30.16 9.01
N ALA A 2 -22.98 -30.15 9.22
CA ALA A 2 -22.39 -29.32 10.28
C ALA A 2 -22.56 -27.87 9.83
N SER A 3 -23.17 -27.01 10.64
CA SER A 3 -23.25 -25.59 10.38
C SER A 3 -21.83 -25.00 10.38
N LEU A 4 -21.42 -24.46 9.25
CA LEU A 4 -20.15 -23.75 9.14
C LEU A 4 -20.32 -22.34 9.73
N ASP A 5 -19.46 -21.98 10.68
CA ASP A 5 -19.72 -20.77 11.47
C ASP A 5 -19.24 -19.48 10.79
N ILE A 6 -18.16 -19.51 9.98
CA ILE A 6 -17.53 -18.30 9.45
C ILE A 6 -16.85 -18.51 8.09
N LYS A 7 -16.73 -17.44 7.29
CA LYS A 7 -16.05 -17.41 5.99
C LYS A 7 -15.25 -16.16 5.72
N SER A 8 -14.08 -16.35 5.11
CA SER A 8 -13.25 -15.28 4.57
C SER A 8 -13.05 -15.50 3.07
N VAL A 9 -13.01 -14.40 2.32
CA VAL A 9 -12.70 -14.38 0.89
C VAL A 9 -11.41 -13.58 0.74
N SER A 10 -10.29 -14.30 0.57
CA SER A 10 -8.93 -13.78 0.31
C SER A 10 -8.22 -13.00 1.42
N MET A 11 -6.95 -13.32 1.59
CA MET A 11 -5.85 -12.63 2.30
C MET A 11 -5.92 -12.48 3.82
N ASP A 12 -7.01 -12.69 4.51
CA ASP A 12 -6.99 -12.65 5.98
C ASP A 12 -6.99 -14.06 6.60
N ILE A 13 -5.89 -14.76 6.37
CA ILE A 13 -5.63 -16.03 7.05
C ILE A 13 -5.59 -15.85 8.59
N LEU A 14 -5.29 -14.63 9.07
CA LEU A 14 -5.27 -14.33 10.52
C LEU A 14 -6.67 -14.31 11.13
N TYR A 15 -7.68 -13.77 10.41
CA TYR A 15 -9.06 -13.92 10.80
C TYR A 15 -9.44 -15.40 10.95
N SER A 16 -9.07 -16.18 9.94
CA SER A 16 -9.38 -17.61 9.91
C SER A 16 -8.71 -18.36 11.05
N LEU A 17 -7.45 -18.01 11.34
CA LEU A 17 -6.69 -18.57 12.47
C LEU A 17 -7.30 -18.16 13.81
N GLU A 18 -7.69 -16.89 13.99
CA GLU A 18 -8.32 -16.47 15.24
C GLU A 18 -9.69 -17.13 15.43
N ALA A 19 -10.52 -17.16 14.38
CA ALA A 19 -11.81 -17.81 14.46
C ALA A 19 -11.70 -19.32 14.76
N ALA A 20 -10.75 -20.01 14.13
CA ALA A 20 -10.48 -21.42 14.40
C ALA A 20 -9.91 -21.65 15.81
N ASN A 21 -9.05 -20.74 16.28
CA ASN A 21 -8.48 -20.76 17.63
C ASN A 21 -9.56 -20.61 18.72
N GLU A 22 -10.57 -19.79 18.46
CA GLU A 22 -11.76 -19.61 19.31
C GLU A 22 -12.79 -20.77 19.15
N GLY A 23 -12.47 -21.79 18.34
CA GLY A 23 -13.25 -23.02 18.20
C GLY A 23 -14.35 -23.00 17.13
N ALA A 24 -14.45 -21.97 16.32
CA ALA A 24 -15.41 -21.93 15.21
C ALA A 24 -14.96 -22.83 14.05
N ASN A 25 -15.94 -23.37 13.28
CA ASN A 25 -15.64 -24.01 12.01
C ASN A 25 -15.54 -22.95 10.91
N VAL A 26 -14.39 -22.87 10.26
CA VAL A 26 -14.05 -21.81 9.30
C VAL A 26 -13.85 -22.38 7.91
N ILE A 27 -14.43 -21.74 6.89
CA ILE A 27 -14.03 -21.93 5.49
C ILE A 27 -13.46 -20.62 4.99
N THR A 28 -12.24 -20.68 4.47
CA THR A 28 -11.60 -19.59 3.74
C THR A 28 -11.52 -19.94 2.26
N ILE A 29 -12.02 -19.05 1.39
CA ILE A 29 -11.97 -19.23 -0.05
C ILE A 29 -11.08 -18.15 -0.68
N GLU A 30 -10.22 -18.55 -1.62
CA GLU A 30 -9.34 -17.68 -2.39
C GLU A 30 -9.48 -17.99 -3.87
N LYS A 31 -9.79 -16.98 -4.69
CA LYS A 31 -10.01 -17.17 -6.14
C LYS A 31 -8.75 -17.53 -6.92
N MET A 32 -7.58 -17.15 -6.40
CA MET A 32 -6.30 -17.48 -7.01
C MET A 32 -5.81 -18.87 -6.57
N ASN A 33 -4.82 -19.38 -7.28
CA ASN A 33 -4.19 -20.67 -6.96
C ASN A 33 -3.30 -20.64 -5.70
N ARG A 34 -3.12 -19.47 -5.13
CA ARG A 34 -2.33 -19.20 -3.92
C ARG A 34 -2.69 -17.83 -3.38
N GLY A 35 -2.75 -17.72 -2.08
CA GLY A 35 -2.78 -16.42 -1.42
C GLY A 35 -1.49 -15.64 -1.74
N ARG A 36 -1.62 -14.36 -2.01
CA ARG A 36 -0.48 -13.47 -2.28
C ARG A 36 -0.57 -12.25 -1.39
N ASN A 37 0.52 -11.97 -0.72
CA ASN A 37 0.69 -10.74 0.00
C ASN A 37 2.10 -10.19 -0.23
N THR A 38 2.19 -8.89 -0.46
CA THR A 38 3.45 -8.19 -0.73
C THR A 38 3.94 -7.40 0.48
N TRP A 39 3.39 -7.62 1.67
CA TRP A 39 3.75 -6.87 2.87
C TRP A 39 5.10 -7.32 3.45
N GLU A 40 5.90 -6.34 3.87
CA GLU A 40 7.18 -6.55 4.55
C GLU A 40 7.10 -6.25 6.05
N SER A 41 6.01 -5.60 6.46
CA SER A 41 5.82 -5.14 7.82
C SER A 41 4.34 -4.97 8.14
N VAL A 42 4.01 -4.96 9.42
CA VAL A 42 2.68 -4.75 9.97
C VAL A 42 2.69 -3.58 10.95
N GLY A 43 1.69 -2.71 10.86
CA GLY A 43 1.48 -1.62 11.82
C GLY A 43 0.66 -2.09 13.02
N GLY A 44 1.15 -1.85 14.21
CA GLY A 44 0.45 -2.17 15.45
C GLY A 44 0.82 -1.19 16.55
N TYR A 45 -0.12 -0.89 17.42
CA TYR A 45 0.05 0.03 18.52
C TYR A 45 0.04 -0.73 19.85
N ASN A 46 0.98 -0.40 20.75
CA ASN A 46 1.09 -0.97 22.10
C ASN A 46 1.25 -2.51 22.12
N THR A 47 2.04 -3.03 21.20
CA THR A 47 2.40 -4.46 21.17
C THR A 47 3.38 -4.83 22.27
N LYS A 48 3.48 -6.10 22.63
CA LYS A 48 4.51 -6.62 23.53
C LYS A 48 5.93 -6.25 23.05
N LEU A 49 6.16 -6.34 21.74
CA LEU A 49 7.45 -5.99 21.14
C LEU A 49 7.80 -4.49 21.29
N GLN A 50 6.82 -3.59 21.25
CA GLN A 50 7.03 -2.16 21.54
C GLN A 50 7.29 -1.91 23.01
N GLN A 51 6.57 -2.61 23.90
CA GLN A 51 6.74 -2.52 25.34
C GLN A 51 8.15 -3.00 25.77
N GLU A 52 8.65 -4.09 25.17
CA GLU A 52 10.01 -4.62 25.45
C GLU A 52 11.13 -3.62 25.17
N ILE A 53 10.95 -2.70 24.24
CA ILE A 53 11.94 -1.69 23.86
C ILE A 53 11.58 -0.27 24.35
N ASP A 54 10.58 -0.15 25.22
CA ASP A 54 10.06 1.12 25.76
C ASP A 54 9.76 2.16 24.66
N ASN A 55 9.07 1.72 23.60
CA ASN A 55 8.77 2.53 22.41
C ASN A 55 7.28 2.49 22.04
N VAL A 56 6.41 2.78 23.02
CA VAL A 56 4.96 2.92 22.78
C VAL A 56 4.64 4.41 22.65
N PRO A 57 4.16 4.86 21.48
CA PRO A 57 3.77 6.27 21.31
C PRO A 57 2.52 6.62 22.12
N ASP A 58 2.24 7.92 22.28
CA ASP A 58 0.98 8.38 22.86
C ASP A 58 -0.18 8.00 21.92
N PRO A 59 -1.25 7.35 22.43
CA PRO A 59 -2.39 6.95 21.61
C PRO A 59 -3.09 8.14 20.94
N ALA A 60 -3.20 9.28 21.63
CA ALA A 60 -3.82 10.47 21.08
C ALA A 60 -2.99 11.09 19.95
N GLU A 61 -1.66 11.09 20.07
CA GLU A 61 -0.76 11.49 18.98
C GLU A 61 -0.93 10.61 17.75
N TYR A 62 -1.03 9.30 17.97
CA TYR A 62 -1.22 8.34 16.87
C TYR A 62 -2.55 8.57 16.15
N VAL A 63 -3.65 8.71 16.92
CA VAL A 63 -4.97 9.03 16.36
C VAL A 63 -4.96 10.36 15.63
N GLU A 64 -4.39 11.41 16.24
CA GLU A 64 -4.28 12.73 15.62
C GLU A 64 -3.51 12.67 14.29
N ALA A 65 -2.45 11.89 14.21
CA ALA A 65 -1.66 11.74 12.99
C ALA A 65 -2.49 11.12 11.85
N ILE A 66 -3.32 10.12 12.11
CA ILE A 66 -4.23 9.54 11.12
C ILE A 66 -5.30 10.57 10.73
N MET A 67 -5.94 11.21 11.72
CA MET A 67 -6.99 12.21 11.50
C MET A 67 -6.47 13.41 10.70
N ARG A 68 -5.27 13.89 11.01
CA ARG A 68 -4.60 14.99 10.28
C ARG A 68 -4.29 14.59 8.83
N SER A 69 -3.78 13.36 8.60
CA SER A 69 -3.50 12.86 7.25
C SER A 69 -4.75 12.74 6.38
N SER A 70 -5.88 12.43 6.99
CA SER A 70 -7.17 12.32 6.31
C SER A 70 -7.93 13.66 6.25
N TYR A 71 -7.32 14.77 6.70
CA TYR A 71 -7.98 16.06 6.85
C TYR A 71 -9.26 15.97 7.71
N TRP A 72 -9.21 15.21 8.81
CA TRP A 72 -10.34 14.91 9.71
C TRP A 72 -11.57 14.31 9.01
N ARG A 73 -11.36 13.57 7.93
CA ARG A 73 -12.42 12.85 7.20
C ARG A 73 -12.44 11.34 7.49
N ALA A 74 -11.43 10.82 8.18
CA ALA A 74 -11.46 9.46 8.70
C ALA A 74 -12.52 9.33 9.80
N ARG A 75 -13.04 8.13 9.98
CA ARG A 75 -14.01 7.81 11.04
C ARG A 75 -13.29 7.65 12.37
N PRO A 76 -13.62 8.45 13.39
CA PRO A 76 -12.93 8.37 14.69
C PRO A 76 -13.11 7.02 15.39
N ASP A 77 -14.28 6.39 15.29
CA ASP A 77 -14.58 5.06 15.83
C ASP A 77 -13.65 3.99 15.25
N VAL A 78 -13.46 3.99 13.94
CA VAL A 78 -12.55 3.05 13.25
C VAL A 78 -11.09 3.32 13.62
N VAL A 79 -10.68 4.59 13.70
CA VAL A 79 -9.30 4.95 14.05
C VAL A 79 -8.98 4.55 15.49
N TRP A 80 -9.87 4.83 16.44
CA TRP A 80 -9.71 4.40 17.83
C TRP A 80 -9.77 2.87 17.97
N GLY A 81 -10.71 2.20 17.28
CA GLY A 81 -10.78 0.75 17.26
C GLY A 81 -9.48 0.10 16.78
N PHE A 82 -8.81 0.70 15.77
CA PHE A 82 -7.47 0.28 15.37
C PHE A 82 -6.44 0.44 16.48
N VAL A 83 -6.35 1.63 17.10
CA VAL A 83 -5.35 1.91 18.14
C VAL A 83 -5.54 1.01 19.36
N GLU A 84 -6.78 0.80 19.79
CA GLU A 84 -7.07 -0.01 20.97
C GLU A 84 -6.83 -1.51 20.78
N GLN A 85 -6.98 -2.02 19.56
CA GLN A 85 -6.99 -3.46 19.29
C GLN A 85 -5.81 -3.97 18.47
N SER A 86 -5.04 -3.08 17.81
CA SER A 86 -3.94 -3.49 16.92
C SER A 86 -2.77 -4.14 17.66
N GLY A 87 -2.56 -3.81 18.93
CA GLY A 87 -1.52 -4.44 19.75
C GLY A 87 -1.77 -5.93 19.90
N GLU A 88 -2.94 -6.29 20.39
CA GLU A 88 -3.33 -7.69 20.59
C GLU A 88 -3.36 -8.45 19.26
N ALA A 89 -3.89 -7.86 18.20
CA ALA A 89 -3.95 -8.47 16.87
C ALA A 89 -2.54 -8.72 16.27
N THR A 90 -1.61 -7.78 16.46
CA THR A 90 -0.22 -7.93 15.99
C THR A 90 0.54 -8.97 16.82
N ASP A 91 0.34 -9.00 18.13
CA ASP A 91 0.91 -10.02 18.99
C ASP A 91 0.40 -11.42 18.61
N PHE A 92 -0.91 -11.57 18.36
CA PHE A 92 -1.50 -12.82 17.86
C PHE A 92 -0.88 -13.24 16.52
N MET A 93 -0.71 -12.31 15.58
CA MET A 93 -0.03 -12.60 14.32
C MET A 93 1.39 -13.13 14.56
N ASN A 94 2.15 -12.51 15.44
CA ASN A 94 3.50 -12.96 15.78
C ASN A 94 3.49 -14.37 16.38
N ASP A 95 2.56 -14.65 17.28
CA ASP A 95 2.40 -15.98 17.87
C ASP A 95 2.10 -17.05 16.81
N MET A 96 1.27 -16.72 15.80
CA MET A 96 0.95 -17.65 14.71
C MET A 96 2.15 -17.85 13.76
N LEU A 97 2.95 -16.82 13.49
CA LEU A 97 4.20 -16.95 12.73
C LEU A 97 5.21 -17.85 13.45
N VAL A 98 5.39 -17.65 14.75
CA VAL A 98 6.31 -18.44 15.58
C VAL A 98 5.84 -19.89 15.69
N LYS A 99 4.53 -20.13 15.84
CA LYS A 99 3.92 -21.46 15.90
C LYS A 99 4.22 -22.32 14.67
N ALA A 100 4.41 -21.69 13.49
CA ALA A 100 4.80 -22.41 12.27
C ALA A 100 6.18 -23.08 12.36
N ASN A 101 7.01 -22.69 13.33
CA ASN A 101 8.37 -23.19 13.54
C ASN A 101 9.29 -23.10 12.30
N LYS A 102 9.11 -22.05 11.50
CA LYS A 102 9.93 -21.75 10.30
C LYS A 102 10.97 -20.66 10.54
N GLY A 103 11.15 -20.21 11.78
CA GLY A 103 12.07 -19.13 12.14
C GLY A 103 11.61 -17.74 11.69
N VAL A 104 10.34 -17.60 11.32
CA VAL A 104 9.74 -16.30 10.97
C VAL A 104 9.05 -15.71 12.19
N SER A 105 9.29 -14.43 12.45
CA SER A 105 8.67 -13.69 13.55
C SER A 105 8.62 -12.20 13.22
N LEU A 106 8.05 -11.39 14.11
CA LEU A 106 8.10 -9.95 14.04
C LEU A 106 9.18 -9.37 14.97
N TYR A 107 9.64 -8.15 14.68
CA TYR A 107 10.39 -7.32 15.61
C TYR A 107 9.97 -5.86 15.44
N SER A 108 9.91 -5.11 16.53
CA SER A 108 9.61 -3.68 16.49
C SER A 108 10.84 -2.91 16.05
N THR A 109 10.63 -1.82 15.32
CA THR A 109 11.71 -0.93 14.86
C THR A 109 11.58 0.43 15.50
N VAL A 110 12.70 1.07 15.75
CA VAL A 110 12.76 2.50 16.15
C VAL A 110 13.17 3.28 14.92
N GLN A 111 12.18 3.80 14.17
CA GLN A 111 12.46 4.70 13.07
C GLN A 111 12.10 6.13 13.47
N LYS A 112 13.07 7.03 13.39
CA LYS A 112 12.86 8.46 13.47
C LYS A 112 13.27 9.05 12.13
N GLU A 113 12.37 9.04 11.15
CA GLU A 113 12.53 9.89 9.99
C GLU A 113 11.91 11.25 10.32
N THR A 114 12.74 12.20 10.70
CA THR A 114 12.34 13.60 10.83
C THR A 114 12.33 14.22 9.45
N GLY A 115 11.20 14.69 8.98
CA GLY A 115 11.14 15.37 7.69
C GLY A 115 9.84 16.13 7.45
N TYR A 116 9.94 17.42 7.22
CA TYR A 116 8.89 18.28 6.66
C TYR A 116 7.62 18.39 7.52
N GLY A 117 7.73 18.36 8.85
CA GLY A 117 6.59 18.51 9.76
C GLY A 117 5.71 17.26 9.89
N PHE A 118 6.18 16.13 9.39
CA PHE A 118 5.57 14.82 9.56
C PHE A 118 6.58 13.89 10.21
N ASP A 119 6.69 13.97 11.54
CA ASP A 119 7.52 13.04 12.27
C ASP A 119 6.92 11.63 12.17
N THR A 120 7.78 10.65 11.91
CA THR A 120 7.35 9.26 11.87
C THR A 120 7.00 8.80 13.28
N ILE A 121 5.74 8.41 13.48
CA ILE A 121 5.30 7.79 14.72
C ILE A 121 5.51 6.28 14.59
N GLN A 122 6.20 5.71 15.55
CA GLN A 122 6.59 4.30 15.48
C GLN A 122 5.42 3.38 15.70
N ALA A 123 5.08 2.64 14.66
CA ALA A 123 4.03 1.62 14.67
C ALA A 123 4.44 0.36 13.88
N GLU A 124 5.58 0.40 13.20
CA GLU A 124 5.99 -0.64 12.28
C GLU A 124 6.67 -1.81 12.99
N HIS A 125 6.22 -3.01 12.67
CA HIS A 125 6.88 -4.27 13.00
C HIS A 125 7.32 -4.95 11.73
N LYS A 126 8.61 -5.21 11.60
CA LYS A 126 9.20 -5.87 10.43
C LYS A 126 9.27 -7.37 10.63
N LEU A 127 9.24 -8.08 9.51
CA LEU A 127 9.47 -9.51 9.49
C LEU A 127 10.94 -9.83 9.72
N LYS A 128 11.19 -10.75 10.65
CA LYS A 128 12.48 -11.39 10.89
C LYS A 128 12.44 -12.78 10.27
N PHE A 129 13.52 -13.17 9.62
CA PHE A 129 13.67 -14.44 8.92
C PHE A 129 14.94 -15.15 9.35
N PRO A 130 15.03 -16.48 9.17
CA PRO A 130 16.27 -17.20 9.35
C PRO A 130 17.37 -16.73 8.40
N ASP A 131 18.61 -16.78 8.82
CA ASP A 131 19.77 -16.32 8.04
C ASP A 131 19.99 -17.10 6.73
N ASN A 132 19.43 -18.31 6.63
CA ASN A 132 19.58 -19.22 5.48
C ASN A 132 18.44 -19.12 4.44
N VAL A 133 17.58 -18.12 4.54
CA VAL A 133 16.55 -17.89 3.52
C VAL A 133 17.19 -17.28 2.28
N GLU A 134 17.24 -18.03 1.18
CA GLU A 134 17.60 -17.50 -0.12
C GLU A 134 16.50 -16.58 -0.63
N TRP A 135 16.87 -15.33 -0.90
CA TRP A 135 15.95 -14.30 -1.37
C TRP A 135 15.96 -14.29 -2.89
N ASP A 136 14.97 -14.93 -3.51
CA ASP A 136 14.75 -14.88 -4.95
C ASP A 136 13.98 -13.62 -5.38
N THR A 137 13.44 -12.86 -4.42
CA THR A 137 12.67 -11.64 -4.68
C THR A 137 12.80 -10.62 -3.55
N TRP A 138 12.58 -9.35 -3.85
CA TRP A 138 12.49 -8.24 -2.91
C TRP A 138 11.35 -8.38 -1.86
N TRP A 139 10.47 -9.36 -2.02
CA TRP A 139 9.22 -9.49 -1.31
C TRP A 139 9.27 -10.59 -0.26
N ARG A 140 9.20 -10.17 0.96
CA ARG A 140 9.26 -11.06 2.13
C ARG A 140 7.89 -11.60 2.55
N GLY A 141 6.81 -10.95 2.12
CA GLY A 141 5.43 -11.31 2.42
C GLY A 141 5.06 -12.77 2.11
N PRO A 142 5.45 -13.34 0.95
CA PRO A 142 5.12 -14.74 0.64
C PRO A 142 5.65 -15.73 1.67
N VAL A 143 6.85 -15.54 2.23
CA VAL A 143 7.44 -16.45 3.23
C VAL A 143 6.68 -16.38 4.55
N ALA A 144 6.24 -15.20 4.96
CA ALA A 144 5.40 -15.04 6.14
C ALA A 144 4.03 -15.67 5.93
N PHE A 145 3.44 -15.49 4.75
CA PHE A 145 2.17 -16.11 4.39
C PHE A 145 2.26 -17.64 4.42
N ASP A 146 3.30 -18.22 3.82
CA ASP A 146 3.57 -19.68 3.89
C ASP A 146 3.73 -20.19 5.32
N SER A 147 4.23 -19.35 6.23
CA SER A 147 4.31 -19.68 7.65
C SER A 147 2.93 -19.71 8.30
N LEU A 148 2.08 -18.72 8.00
CA LEU A 148 0.70 -18.69 8.50
C LEU A 148 -0.14 -19.85 7.93
N GLU A 149 0.04 -20.23 6.65
CA GLU A 149 -0.61 -21.41 6.06
C GLU A 149 -0.17 -22.71 6.76
N THR A 150 1.12 -22.80 7.11
CA THR A 150 1.63 -23.95 7.87
C THR A 150 0.95 -24.05 9.23
N THR A 151 0.74 -22.91 9.89
CA THR A 151 -0.01 -22.88 11.15
C THR A 151 -1.49 -23.21 10.93
N ALA A 152 -2.12 -22.69 9.88
CA ALA A 152 -3.52 -22.97 9.54
C ALA A 152 -3.77 -24.48 9.33
N ALA A 153 -2.84 -25.17 8.69
CA ALA A 153 -2.92 -26.61 8.47
C ALA A 153 -2.89 -27.45 9.77
N THR A 154 -2.61 -26.85 10.93
CA THR A 154 -2.68 -27.52 12.23
C THR A 154 -4.07 -27.51 12.88
N TYR A 155 -5.03 -26.79 12.27
CA TYR A 155 -6.39 -26.67 12.79
C TYR A 155 -7.36 -27.53 11.98
N ASP A 156 -7.95 -28.55 12.61
CA ASP A 156 -8.94 -29.45 11.97
C ASP A 156 -10.26 -28.73 11.61
N ASN A 157 -10.54 -27.60 12.24
CA ASN A 157 -11.75 -26.80 12.06
C ASN A 157 -11.55 -25.62 11.09
N LEU A 158 -10.45 -25.57 10.33
CA LEU A 158 -10.17 -24.57 9.30
C LEU A 158 -9.98 -25.24 7.94
N ASP A 159 -10.87 -24.91 6.99
CA ASP A 159 -10.84 -25.39 5.60
C ASP A 159 -10.44 -24.24 4.67
N LEU A 160 -9.26 -24.33 4.07
CA LEU A 160 -8.69 -23.32 3.16
C LEU A 160 -8.77 -23.82 1.71
N ARG A 161 -9.55 -23.12 0.87
CA ARG A 161 -9.83 -23.49 -0.52
C ARG A 161 -9.30 -22.44 -1.48
N TYR A 162 -8.36 -22.86 -2.32
CA TYR A 162 -7.85 -22.08 -3.44
C TYR A 162 -8.66 -22.32 -4.72
N ASN A 163 -8.44 -21.51 -5.75
CA ASN A 163 -9.17 -21.53 -7.02
C ASN A 163 -10.69 -21.50 -6.82
N THR A 164 -11.13 -20.83 -5.77
CA THR A 164 -12.53 -20.75 -5.36
C THR A 164 -12.92 -19.29 -5.17
N ALA A 165 -13.72 -18.75 -6.10
CA ALA A 165 -14.16 -17.37 -6.06
C ALA A 165 -15.46 -17.20 -5.26
N GLY A 166 -15.53 -16.21 -4.37
CA GLY A 166 -16.80 -15.72 -3.85
C GLY A 166 -17.44 -14.77 -4.89
N VAL A 167 -18.67 -15.05 -5.31
CA VAL A 167 -19.32 -14.30 -6.40
C VAL A 167 -20.56 -13.54 -5.96
N GLN A 168 -21.19 -13.90 -4.86
CA GLN A 168 -22.39 -13.26 -4.35
C GLN A 168 -22.55 -13.51 -2.85
N LEU A 169 -22.98 -12.50 -2.09
CA LEU A 169 -23.46 -12.67 -0.72
C LEU A 169 -24.92 -13.17 -0.71
N VAL A 170 -25.28 -13.91 0.31
CA VAL A 170 -26.64 -14.43 0.50
C VAL A 170 -27.22 -13.83 1.75
N GLN A 171 -28.37 -13.19 1.63
CA GLN A 171 -29.17 -12.68 2.75
C GLN A 171 -30.35 -13.59 3.05
N ASP A 172 -30.75 -13.68 4.31
CA ASP A 172 -32.01 -14.27 4.71
C ASP A 172 -33.17 -13.25 4.63
N GLU A 173 -34.37 -13.65 5.03
CA GLU A 173 -35.57 -12.81 5.00
C GLU A 173 -35.48 -11.56 5.89
N SER A 174 -34.59 -11.55 6.89
CA SER A 174 -34.36 -10.39 7.75
C SER A 174 -33.36 -9.38 7.16
N GLY A 175 -32.68 -9.73 6.06
CA GLY A 175 -31.58 -8.95 5.47
C GLY A 175 -30.21 -9.28 6.07
N ARG A 176 -30.12 -10.23 6.99
CA ARG A 176 -28.85 -10.69 7.56
C ARG A 176 -28.04 -11.46 6.50
N VAL A 177 -26.76 -11.17 6.39
CA VAL A 177 -25.86 -11.97 5.55
C VAL A 177 -25.60 -13.32 6.23
N CYS A 178 -26.07 -14.39 5.60
CA CYS A 178 -26.05 -15.76 6.12
C CYS A 178 -25.21 -16.71 5.27
N GLY A 179 -24.45 -16.23 4.28
CA GLY A 179 -23.60 -17.05 3.45
C GLY A 179 -23.12 -16.36 2.18
N ALA A 180 -22.51 -17.15 1.31
CA ALA A 180 -22.07 -16.71 -0.02
C ALA A 180 -22.27 -17.80 -1.05
N ILE A 181 -22.39 -17.39 -2.32
CA ILE A 181 -22.24 -18.27 -3.49
C ILE A 181 -20.75 -18.28 -3.83
N ALA A 182 -20.18 -19.46 -3.92
CA ALA A 182 -18.84 -19.71 -4.39
C ALA A 182 -18.83 -20.38 -5.75
N GLN A 183 -17.76 -20.19 -6.50
CA GLN A 183 -17.50 -20.82 -7.79
C GLN A 183 -16.11 -21.43 -7.80
N ASP A 184 -16.03 -22.69 -8.18
CA ASP A 184 -14.79 -23.41 -8.47
C ASP A 184 -14.87 -24.11 -9.85
N GLU A 185 -13.96 -25.03 -10.13
CA GLU A 185 -13.93 -25.81 -11.38
C GLU A 185 -15.16 -26.70 -11.60
N ASN A 186 -15.89 -27.05 -10.52
CA ASN A 186 -17.09 -27.89 -10.56
C ASN A 186 -18.37 -27.06 -10.71
N GLY A 187 -18.30 -25.73 -10.65
CA GLY A 187 -19.42 -24.82 -10.81
C GLY A 187 -19.76 -24.04 -9.55
N TYR A 188 -21.02 -23.61 -9.49
CA TYR A 188 -21.50 -22.77 -8.38
C TYR A 188 -22.09 -23.61 -7.25
N TYR A 189 -21.81 -23.22 -6.02
CA TYR A 189 -22.42 -23.80 -4.84
C TYR A 189 -22.59 -22.78 -3.73
N ARG A 190 -23.61 -22.98 -2.92
CA ARG A 190 -23.86 -22.13 -1.74
C ARG A 190 -23.05 -22.62 -0.55
N ILE A 191 -22.48 -21.67 0.15
CA ILE A 191 -21.82 -21.88 1.40
C ILE A 191 -22.59 -21.10 2.49
N GLU A 192 -23.08 -21.76 3.54
CA GLU A 192 -23.83 -21.13 4.63
C GLU A 192 -22.89 -20.68 5.75
N ALA A 193 -23.16 -19.56 6.38
CA ALA A 193 -22.39 -18.96 7.46
C ALA A 193 -23.33 -18.58 8.62
N ALA A 194 -23.27 -19.34 9.71
CA ALA A 194 -24.12 -19.10 10.87
C ALA A 194 -23.71 -17.86 11.66
N LYS A 195 -22.41 -17.57 11.74
CA LYS A 195 -21.86 -16.43 12.49
C LYS A 195 -21.66 -15.19 11.63
N GLY A 196 -21.22 -15.33 10.39
CA GLY A 196 -21.04 -14.22 9.46
C GLY A 196 -20.08 -14.52 8.33
N VAL A 197 -19.96 -13.55 7.43
CA VAL A 197 -19.05 -13.54 6.28
C VAL A 197 -18.11 -12.35 6.39
N LEU A 198 -16.79 -12.60 6.28
CA LEU A 198 -15.79 -11.55 6.17
C LEU A 198 -15.35 -11.36 4.73
N LEU A 199 -15.42 -10.13 4.24
CA LEU A 199 -14.84 -9.70 2.97
C LEU A 199 -13.40 -9.21 3.19
N ALA A 200 -12.43 -10.04 2.83
CA ALA A 200 -10.99 -9.73 2.86
C ALA A 200 -10.39 -9.77 1.44
N THR A 201 -11.17 -9.36 0.45
CA THR A 201 -10.96 -9.55 -0.99
C THR A 201 -9.89 -8.64 -1.61
N GLY A 202 -9.20 -7.84 -0.80
CA GLY A 202 -8.26 -6.84 -1.30
C GLY A 202 -8.96 -5.65 -1.95
N GLY A 203 -8.26 -4.97 -2.83
CA GLY A 203 -8.72 -3.78 -3.52
C GLY A 203 -9.31 -4.06 -4.92
N TYR A 204 -9.27 -3.00 -5.76
CA TYR A 204 -9.76 -3.08 -7.15
C TYR A 204 -8.78 -2.45 -8.16
N GLU A 205 -7.54 -2.25 -7.79
CA GLU A 205 -6.54 -1.60 -8.64
C GLU A 205 -6.22 -2.35 -9.95
N ALA A 206 -6.60 -3.62 -10.05
CA ALA A 206 -6.54 -4.39 -11.29
C ALA A 206 -7.81 -4.27 -12.16
N ASN A 207 -8.83 -3.54 -11.70
CA ASN A 207 -10.06 -3.28 -12.43
C ASN A 207 -10.05 -1.84 -12.97
N GLN A 208 -9.66 -1.68 -14.24
CA GLN A 208 -9.54 -0.37 -14.86
C GLN A 208 -10.85 0.42 -14.82
N GLN A 209 -11.99 -0.22 -15.05
CA GLN A 209 -13.28 0.45 -15.05
C GLN A 209 -13.64 1.03 -13.67
N MET A 210 -13.34 0.31 -12.59
CA MET A 210 -13.54 0.80 -11.23
C MET A 210 -12.57 1.93 -10.91
N MET A 211 -11.31 1.80 -11.31
CA MET A 211 -10.30 2.85 -11.16
C MET A 211 -10.73 4.15 -11.84
N GLU A 212 -11.19 4.07 -13.09
CA GLU A 212 -11.68 5.23 -13.86
C GLU A 212 -12.95 5.84 -13.28
N SER A 213 -13.82 5.03 -12.70
CA SER A 213 -15.11 5.48 -12.15
C SER A 213 -15.00 6.09 -10.75
N TRP A 214 -14.06 5.60 -9.93
CA TRP A 214 -14.03 5.91 -8.50
C TRP A 214 -12.79 6.70 -8.05
N CYS A 215 -11.70 6.65 -8.80
CA CYS A 215 -10.49 7.40 -8.49
C CYS A 215 -10.40 8.71 -9.27
N ARG A 216 -9.55 9.60 -8.83
CA ARG A 216 -9.26 10.84 -9.58
C ARG A 216 -8.53 10.50 -10.87
N PRO A 217 -8.95 11.06 -12.03
CA PRO A 217 -8.26 10.84 -13.29
C PRO A 217 -6.77 11.16 -13.24
N GLU A 218 -6.40 12.27 -12.61
CA GLU A 218 -5.01 12.67 -12.43
C GLU A 218 -4.20 11.71 -11.55
N ALA A 219 -4.85 10.94 -10.68
CA ALA A 219 -4.17 9.99 -9.81
C ALA A 219 -3.71 8.71 -10.52
N PHE A 220 -4.37 8.33 -11.64
CA PHE A 220 -4.00 7.13 -12.40
C PHE A 220 -3.63 7.37 -13.85
N ASN A 221 -3.99 8.55 -14.45
CA ASN A 221 -3.59 8.97 -15.80
C ASN A 221 -2.10 9.19 -15.90
N GLY A 222 -1.24 8.52 -15.81
CA GLY A 222 0.21 8.65 -15.72
C GLY A 222 0.80 7.73 -14.66
N CYS A 223 -0.05 7.01 -13.93
CA CYS A 223 0.38 6.04 -12.94
C CYS A 223 0.43 4.62 -13.51
N CYS A 224 1.49 3.90 -13.19
CA CYS A 224 1.56 2.47 -13.46
C CYS A 224 0.87 1.72 -12.32
N VAL A 225 -0.04 0.83 -12.64
CA VAL A 225 -0.60 -0.12 -11.66
C VAL A 225 0.48 -1.11 -11.27
N TYR A 226 0.73 -1.24 -9.98
CA TYR A 226 1.85 -2.00 -9.44
C TYR A 226 1.83 -3.48 -9.78
N ALA A 227 0.68 -4.09 -9.72
CA ALA A 227 0.54 -5.52 -9.95
C ALA A 227 -0.79 -5.81 -10.67
N PRO A 228 -0.85 -5.62 -12.01
CA PRO A 228 -2.11 -5.74 -12.77
C PRO A 228 -2.75 -7.14 -12.68
N ASN A 229 -2.00 -8.16 -12.26
CA ASN A 229 -2.46 -9.55 -12.21
C ASN A 229 -2.60 -10.09 -10.77
N THR A 230 -2.89 -9.23 -9.80
CA THR A 230 -3.00 -9.65 -8.38
C THR A 230 -4.33 -10.28 -8.02
N GLY A 231 -5.32 -10.25 -8.89
CA GLY A 231 -6.68 -10.68 -8.56
C GLY A 231 -7.51 -9.60 -7.83
N ASN A 232 -6.96 -8.41 -7.56
CA ASN A 232 -7.64 -7.30 -6.90
C ASN A 232 -8.59 -6.60 -7.89
N THR A 233 -9.78 -7.18 -8.11
CA THR A 233 -10.77 -6.76 -9.11
C THR A 233 -12.03 -6.16 -8.50
N GLY A 234 -12.05 -5.96 -7.16
CA GLY A 234 -13.14 -5.29 -6.46
C GLY A 234 -14.34 -6.17 -6.15
N ASP A 235 -14.18 -7.48 -6.15
CA ASP A 235 -15.30 -8.42 -6.00
C ASP A 235 -16.04 -8.20 -4.68
N GLY A 236 -15.33 -8.02 -3.56
CA GLY A 236 -15.94 -7.74 -2.26
C GLY A 236 -16.66 -6.40 -2.21
N HIS A 237 -16.11 -5.37 -2.88
CA HIS A 237 -16.77 -4.08 -2.97
C HIS A 237 -18.13 -4.22 -3.66
N MET A 238 -18.17 -4.91 -4.81
CA MET A 238 -19.41 -5.13 -5.56
C MET A 238 -20.40 -6.03 -4.81
N MET A 239 -19.91 -7.07 -4.13
CA MET A 239 -20.76 -7.93 -3.30
C MET A 239 -21.37 -7.16 -2.12
N GLY A 240 -20.60 -6.29 -1.46
CA GLY A 240 -21.08 -5.44 -0.37
C GLY A 240 -22.13 -4.44 -0.85
N LEU A 241 -21.86 -3.73 -1.95
CA LEU A 241 -22.81 -2.79 -2.54
C LEU A 241 -24.12 -3.49 -2.94
N ALA A 242 -24.08 -4.72 -3.43
CA ALA A 242 -25.26 -5.48 -3.83
C ALA A 242 -26.18 -5.82 -2.65
N VAL A 243 -25.69 -5.82 -1.41
CA VAL A 243 -26.48 -6.03 -0.19
C VAL A 243 -26.73 -4.73 0.61
N GLY A 244 -26.47 -3.56 0.00
CA GLY A 244 -26.78 -2.25 0.56
C GLY A 244 -25.68 -1.65 1.43
N ALA A 245 -24.45 -2.10 1.30
CA ALA A 245 -23.33 -1.50 2.02
C ALA A 245 -22.99 -0.09 1.51
N GLN A 246 -22.61 0.78 2.43
CA GLN A 246 -22.02 2.08 2.14
C GLN A 246 -20.55 1.95 1.79
N MET A 247 -20.05 2.80 0.89
CA MET A 247 -18.62 2.91 0.57
C MET A 247 -18.05 4.26 0.99
N ASP A 248 -16.73 4.31 1.09
CA ASP A 248 -16.00 5.58 1.23
C ASP A 248 -16.46 6.59 0.17
N PRO A 249 -16.55 7.89 0.53
CA PRO A 249 -16.96 8.91 -0.43
C PRO A 249 -15.93 9.07 -1.56
N LEU A 250 -16.45 9.34 -2.76
CA LEU A 250 -15.62 9.63 -3.92
C LEU A 250 -14.90 11.00 -3.80
N PRO A 251 -13.75 11.15 -4.43
CA PRO A 251 -12.95 10.13 -5.12
C PRO A 251 -12.18 9.24 -4.14
N HIS A 252 -12.03 7.97 -4.48
CA HIS A 252 -11.34 7.00 -3.64
C HIS A 252 -9.84 7.26 -3.57
N THR A 253 -9.24 6.85 -2.46
CA THR A 253 -7.82 7.06 -2.15
C THR A 253 -6.96 5.91 -2.63
N LEU A 254 -5.84 6.28 -3.24
CA LEU A 254 -4.81 5.36 -3.69
C LEU A 254 -3.58 5.46 -2.78
N MET A 255 -3.00 4.33 -2.46
CA MET A 255 -1.63 4.28 -1.96
C MET A 255 -0.70 4.28 -3.17
N VAL A 256 0.18 5.29 -3.22
CA VAL A 256 1.04 5.52 -4.37
C VAL A 256 2.51 5.60 -3.95
N PHE A 257 3.39 5.10 -4.80
CA PHE A 257 4.83 5.35 -4.68
C PHE A 257 5.22 6.56 -5.52
N ARG A 258 6.26 7.26 -5.06
CA ARG A 258 6.82 8.44 -5.74
C ARG A 258 7.64 8.10 -6.98
N SER A 259 7.95 6.83 -7.22
CA SER A 259 8.82 6.41 -8.31
C SER A 259 8.12 5.42 -9.22
N GLY A 260 8.06 5.73 -10.50
CA GLY A 260 7.54 4.85 -11.52
C GLY A 260 8.07 5.21 -12.89
N LEU A 261 8.56 4.21 -13.61
CA LEU A 261 8.82 4.32 -15.03
C LEU A 261 7.57 3.89 -15.79
N PRO A 262 7.12 4.64 -16.80
CA PRO A 262 5.94 4.30 -17.57
C PRO A 262 5.97 2.86 -18.09
N GLY A 263 4.87 2.13 -17.94
CA GLY A 263 4.74 0.77 -18.47
C GLY A 263 5.54 -0.32 -17.75
N ARG A 264 6.25 0.00 -16.67
CA ARG A 264 6.99 -0.99 -15.88
C ARG A 264 6.27 -1.34 -14.60
N VAL A 265 6.22 -2.63 -14.30
CA VAL A 265 5.82 -3.13 -12.99
C VAL A 265 7.06 -3.07 -12.10
N MET A 266 6.99 -2.26 -11.05
CA MET A 266 8.00 -2.03 -10.01
C MET A 266 9.49 -2.13 -10.40
N ASP A 267 10.21 -1.11 -10.08
CA ASP A 267 11.66 -0.90 -9.92
C ASP A 267 12.65 -2.03 -10.29
N ALA A 268 12.38 -2.73 -11.38
CA ALA A 268 13.41 -3.56 -11.96
C ALA A 268 14.56 -2.72 -12.58
N SER A 269 14.38 -1.39 -12.69
CA SER A 269 15.36 -0.48 -13.27
C SER A 269 16.22 0.21 -12.22
N MET A 270 17.54 0.05 -12.33
CA MET A 270 18.54 0.76 -11.52
C MET A 270 18.55 2.28 -11.77
N VAL A 271 17.94 2.77 -12.86
CA VAL A 271 17.80 4.22 -13.11
C VAL A 271 17.05 4.91 -12.00
N SER A 272 16.15 4.20 -11.30
CA SER A 272 15.47 4.71 -10.11
C SER A 272 16.43 5.08 -8.96
N SER A 273 17.63 4.54 -8.92
CA SER A 273 18.67 4.90 -7.94
C SER A 273 19.14 6.36 -8.09
N CYS A 274 18.96 6.95 -9.27
CA CYS A 274 19.30 8.34 -9.52
C CYS A 274 18.25 9.33 -8.95
N PHE A 275 17.05 8.89 -8.56
CA PHE A 275 15.99 9.77 -8.05
C PHE A 275 16.36 10.62 -6.85
N THR A 276 17.12 10.05 -5.92
CA THR A 276 17.41 10.72 -4.66
C THR A 276 18.33 11.93 -4.83
N SER A 277 19.10 11.95 -5.92
CA SER A 277 20.06 13.00 -6.24
C SER A 277 19.57 13.94 -7.35
N SER A 278 18.59 13.51 -8.15
CA SER A 278 18.00 14.28 -9.26
C SER A 278 17.08 15.43 -8.78
N ILE A 279 16.74 16.30 -9.70
CA ILE A 279 15.60 17.21 -9.56
C ILE A 279 14.47 16.78 -10.50
N TRP A 280 13.23 17.17 -10.16
CA TRP A 280 12.07 16.81 -10.97
C TRP A 280 11.46 18.03 -11.61
N VAL A 281 11.23 17.94 -12.92
CA VAL A 281 10.74 19.03 -13.73
C VAL A 281 9.49 18.63 -14.51
N ASP A 282 8.63 19.60 -14.75
CA ASP A 282 7.47 19.48 -15.63
C ASP A 282 7.89 19.44 -17.11
N PHE A 283 6.93 19.29 -17.99
CA PHE A 283 7.15 19.26 -19.45
C PHE A 283 7.75 20.55 -20.03
N LYS A 284 7.80 21.66 -19.27
CA LYS A 284 8.45 22.90 -19.67
C LYS A 284 9.88 23.02 -19.14
N GLY A 285 10.34 22.10 -18.31
CA GLY A 285 11.65 22.15 -17.66
C GLY A 285 11.64 22.88 -16.31
N ARG A 286 10.48 23.18 -15.71
CA ARG A 286 10.38 23.87 -14.41
C ARG A 286 10.32 22.85 -13.29
N ARG A 287 11.16 23.02 -12.29
CA ARG A 287 11.04 22.27 -11.04
C ARG A 287 9.73 22.61 -10.32
N PHE A 288 9.00 21.61 -9.81
CA PHE A 288 7.64 21.79 -9.30
C PHE A 288 7.43 21.25 -7.88
N VAL A 289 8.39 20.56 -7.26
CA VAL A 289 8.19 19.90 -5.98
C VAL A 289 9.49 19.81 -5.17
N ASN A 290 9.35 19.59 -3.87
CA ASN A 290 10.41 19.04 -3.03
C ASN A 290 10.41 17.51 -3.19
N GLU A 291 11.42 16.96 -3.81
CA GLU A 291 11.53 15.53 -4.16
C GLU A 291 11.71 14.60 -2.94
N LYS A 292 11.90 15.19 -1.75
CA LYS A 292 12.06 14.44 -0.49
C LYS A 292 10.78 14.31 0.34
N LEU A 293 9.70 14.95 -0.08
CA LEU A 293 8.41 14.83 0.59
C LEU A 293 7.94 13.35 0.63
N PRO A 294 7.07 13.00 1.58
CA PRO A 294 6.44 11.68 1.62
C PRO A 294 5.78 11.30 0.28
N HIS A 295 5.74 10.01 -0.01
CA HIS A 295 5.35 9.46 -1.32
C HIS A 295 4.03 9.99 -1.87
N ASN A 296 3.00 10.09 -1.01
CA ASN A 296 1.67 10.56 -1.41
C ASN A 296 1.67 12.05 -1.83
N PHE A 297 2.44 12.91 -1.14
CA PHE A 297 2.54 14.32 -1.51
C PHE A 297 3.28 14.50 -2.85
N VAL A 298 4.35 13.76 -3.02
CA VAL A 298 5.13 13.81 -4.27
C VAL A 298 4.32 13.23 -5.43
N ALA A 299 3.61 12.13 -5.21
CA ALA A 299 2.75 11.53 -6.21
C ALA A 299 1.60 12.46 -6.64
N ASN A 300 1.00 13.19 -5.68
CA ASN A 300 0.03 14.24 -6.01
C ASN A 300 0.64 15.34 -6.86
N ALA A 301 1.87 15.79 -6.51
CA ALA A 301 2.56 16.82 -7.30
C ALA A 301 2.92 16.33 -8.71
N ILE A 302 3.32 15.07 -8.88
CA ILE A 302 3.56 14.46 -10.19
C ILE A 302 2.27 14.41 -11.01
N SER A 303 1.17 13.96 -10.40
CA SER A 303 -0.13 13.89 -11.06
C SER A 303 -0.61 15.27 -11.52
N GLU A 304 -0.43 16.28 -10.68
CA GLU A 304 -0.79 17.68 -11.00
C GLU A 304 0.10 18.26 -12.11
N ALA A 305 1.40 18.03 -12.05
CA ALA A 305 2.35 18.48 -13.09
C ALA A 305 2.10 17.80 -14.44
N GLY A 306 1.61 16.55 -14.43
CA GLY A 306 1.27 15.74 -15.60
C GLY A 306 -0.19 15.80 -16.04
N ILE A 307 -1.03 16.65 -15.43
CA ILE A 307 -2.50 16.69 -15.65
C ILE A 307 -2.91 16.92 -17.12
N SER A 308 -2.03 17.55 -17.91
CA SER A 308 -2.22 17.76 -19.34
C SER A 308 -1.87 16.54 -20.20
N GLY A 309 -1.54 15.39 -19.62
CA GLY A 309 -1.02 14.22 -20.32
C GLY A 309 0.42 14.37 -20.80
N LYS A 310 1.12 15.44 -20.39
CA LYS A 310 2.52 15.67 -20.70
C LYS A 310 3.44 14.96 -19.73
N PRO A 311 4.64 14.53 -20.16
CA PRO A 311 5.57 13.83 -19.28
C PRO A 311 6.10 14.75 -18.18
N VAL A 312 6.33 14.16 -17.02
CA VAL A 312 7.16 14.69 -15.95
C VAL A 312 8.50 13.97 -16.04
N TRP A 313 9.58 14.64 -15.72
CA TRP A 313 10.93 14.14 -15.88
C TRP A 313 11.71 14.26 -14.57
N PHE A 314 12.58 13.32 -14.28
CA PHE A 314 13.69 13.57 -13.35
C PHE A 314 14.97 13.75 -14.13
N VAL A 315 15.71 14.82 -13.77
CA VAL A 315 16.91 15.28 -14.47
C VAL A 315 18.13 15.04 -13.58
N PHE A 316 19.15 14.45 -14.15
CA PHE A 316 20.41 14.12 -13.47
C PHE A 316 21.59 14.19 -14.47
N ASP A 317 22.81 14.08 -13.96
CA ASP A 317 24.03 14.13 -14.77
C ASP A 317 24.93 12.92 -14.54
N GLN A 318 26.04 12.88 -15.25
CA GLN A 318 26.99 11.78 -15.18
C GLN A 318 27.57 11.60 -13.77
N THR A 319 27.74 12.69 -13.00
CA THR A 319 28.24 12.59 -11.61
C THR A 319 27.28 11.78 -10.73
N ILE A 320 25.98 11.93 -10.95
CA ILE A 320 24.95 11.15 -10.24
C ILE A 320 24.99 9.69 -10.66
N VAL A 321 25.14 9.40 -11.97
CA VAL A 321 25.28 8.04 -12.49
C VAL A 321 26.49 7.35 -11.88
N ASP A 322 27.65 8.00 -11.90
CA ASP A 322 28.91 7.48 -11.36
C ASP A 322 28.83 7.24 -9.84
N GLY A 323 27.99 7.96 -9.15
CA GLY A 323 27.75 7.82 -7.70
C GLY A 323 26.86 6.64 -7.31
N VAL A 324 26.18 5.99 -8.25
CA VAL A 324 25.33 4.82 -7.97
C VAL A 324 26.22 3.58 -7.81
N LYS A 325 26.08 2.88 -6.68
CA LYS A 325 26.76 1.61 -6.47
C LYS A 325 26.09 0.52 -7.31
N ASP A 326 26.78 0.01 -8.29
CA ASP A 326 26.33 -1.07 -9.17
C ASP A 326 27.47 -2.02 -9.49
N ASP A 327 27.56 -3.11 -8.71
CA ASP A 327 28.57 -4.15 -8.91
C ASP A 327 28.22 -5.12 -10.05
N THR A 328 27.06 -4.96 -10.68
CA THR A 328 26.49 -5.89 -11.67
C THR A 328 26.51 -5.35 -13.10
N GLY A 329 26.74 -4.06 -13.28
CA GLY A 329 26.61 -3.36 -14.57
C GLY A 329 25.16 -3.18 -15.03
N LYS A 330 24.20 -3.42 -14.14
CA LYS A 330 22.77 -3.32 -14.46
C LYS A 330 22.34 -1.88 -14.75
N LEU A 331 22.93 -0.87 -14.08
CA LEU A 331 22.60 0.52 -14.34
C LEU A 331 22.90 0.90 -15.80
N ALA A 332 24.06 0.54 -16.31
CA ALA A 332 24.45 0.83 -17.69
C ALA A 332 23.48 0.18 -18.68
N SER A 333 23.12 -1.08 -18.46
CA SER A 333 22.14 -1.81 -19.28
C SER A 333 20.75 -1.14 -19.22
N ASP A 334 20.31 -0.72 -18.03
CA ASP A 334 19.00 -0.09 -17.83
C ASP A 334 18.93 1.32 -18.44
N LEU A 335 20.05 2.06 -18.48
CA LEU A 335 20.14 3.35 -19.18
C LEU A 335 19.96 3.16 -20.70
N GLU A 336 20.62 2.15 -21.29
CA GLU A 336 20.46 1.83 -22.71
C GLU A 336 19.02 1.38 -23.04
N ASP A 337 18.47 0.45 -22.27
CA ASP A 337 17.08 0.01 -22.41
C ASP A 337 16.07 1.19 -22.31
N GLY A 338 16.32 2.10 -21.38
CA GLY A 338 15.50 3.31 -21.24
C GLY A 338 15.56 4.23 -22.47
N LYS A 339 16.72 4.34 -23.10
CA LYS A 339 16.88 5.10 -24.35
C LYS A 339 16.18 4.42 -25.52
N GLU A 340 16.36 3.11 -25.69
CA GLU A 340 15.70 2.34 -26.73
C GLU A 340 14.18 2.42 -26.65
N ARG A 341 13.64 2.49 -25.44
CA ARG A 341 12.19 2.63 -25.19
C ARG A 341 11.69 4.05 -25.29
N GLY A 342 12.55 5.05 -25.47
CA GLY A 342 12.19 6.45 -25.48
C GLY A 342 11.68 6.97 -24.13
N GLU A 343 12.09 6.35 -23.05
CA GLU A 343 11.82 6.74 -21.68
C GLU A 343 12.91 7.63 -21.09
N LEU A 344 14.14 7.48 -21.57
CA LEU A 344 15.32 8.22 -21.15
C LEU A 344 15.89 9.01 -22.31
N MET A 345 16.16 10.29 -22.08
CA MET A 345 16.90 11.18 -22.98
C MET A 345 18.31 11.37 -22.42
N GLN A 346 19.28 11.45 -23.30
CA GLN A 346 20.68 11.75 -22.99
C GLN A 346 21.21 12.79 -23.99
N ALA A 347 21.95 13.77 -23.48
CA ALA A 347 22.58 14.79 -24.32
C ALA A 347 23.86 15.34 -23.67
N ASP A 348 24.75 15.91 -24.46
CA ASP A 348 26.02 16.47 -23.97
C ASP A 348 25.83 17.85 -23.33
N THR A 349 24.78 18.59 -23.73
CA THR A 349 24.43 19.90 -23.22
C THR A 349 23.02 19.94 -22.63
N ILE A 350 22.76 20.92 -21.76
CA ILE A 350 21.44 21.17 -21.17
C ILE A 350 20.42 21.57 -22.24
N GLU A 351 20.84 22.37 -23.22
CA GLU A 351 20.00 22.84 -24.31
C GLU A 351 19.56 21.66 -25.21
N GLU A 352 20.48 20.78 -25.56
CA GLU A 352 20.16 19.57 -26.33
C GLU A 352 19.24 18.62 -25.53
N LEU A 353 19.48 18.49 -24.22
CA LEU A 353 18.61 17.69 -23.36
C LEU A 353 17.19 18.26 -23.34
N ALA A 354 17.03 19.58 -23.17
CA ALA A 354 15.74 20.23 -23.18
C ALA A 354 14.98 19.99 -24.50
N LEU A 355 15.67 20.11 -25.64
CA LEU A 355 15.09 19.82 -26.95
C LEU A 355 14.66 18.35 -27.07
N ALA A 356 15.46 17.42 -26.57
CA ALA A 356 15.13 16.00 -26.56
C ALA A 356 13.90 15.67 -25.66
N MET A 357 13.67 16.46 -24.61
CA MET A 357 12.52 16.38 -23.72
C MET A 357 11.24 17.06 -24.29
N ASP A 358 11.31 17.77 -25.41
CA ASP A 358 10.27 18.71 -25.88
C ASP A 358 9.98 19.82 -24.85
N ALA A 359 11.03 20.27 -24.14
CA ALA A 359 10.99 21.31 -23.13
C ALA A 359 11.67 22.59 -23.63
N ASP A 360 11.48 23.70 -22.89
CA ASP A 360 12.09 24.97 -23.20
C ASP A 360 13.54 25.05 -22.70
N PRO A 361 14.56 25.19 -23.57
CA PRO A 361 15.96 25.21 -23.17
C PRO A 361 16.33 26.32 -22.19
N GLU A 362 15.72 27.51 -22.31
CA GLU A 362 15.99 28.64 -21.42
C GLU A 362 15.43 28.35 -20.02
N ILE A 363 14.23 27.75 -19.96
CA ILE A 363 13.59 27.38 -18.68
C ILE A 363 14.38 26.28 -17.99
N LEU A 364 14.78 25.22 -18.70
CA LEU A 364 15.54 24.12 -18.09
C LEU A 364 16.90 24.62 -17.59
N ARG A 365 17.60 25.42 -18.38
CA ARG A 365 18.88 26.02 -18.00
C ARG A 365 18.73 26.86 -16.73
N ALA A 366 17.77 27.80 -16.71
CA ALA A 366 17.50 28.62 -15.52
C ALA A 366 17.13 27.78 -14.28
N THR A 367 16.38 26.69 -14.47
CA THR A 367 16.03 25.74 -13.38
C THR A 367 17.28 25.09 -12.79
N LEU A 368 18.22 24.66 -13.63
CA LEU A 368 19.46 24.03 -13.18
C LEU A 368 20.45 25.05 -12.59
N GLU A 369 20.50 26.26 -13.13
CA GLU A 369 21.28 27.37 -12.55
C GLU A 369 20.78 27.71 -11.13
N ASP A 370 19.46 27.86 -10.94
CA ASP A 370 18.85 28.07 -9.62
C ASP A 370 19.20 26.93 -8.66
N TRP A 371 19.04 25.67 -9.09
CA TRP A 371 19.34 24.50 -8.28
C TRP A 371 20.82 24.47 -7.88
N ASN A 372 21.72 24.63 -8.82
CA ASN A 372 23.17 24.61 -8.59
C ASN A 372 23.62 25.77 -7.68
N GLY A 373 23.00 26.94 -7.83
CA GLY A 373 23.27 28.14 -7.04
C GLY A 373 22.99 27.96 -5.56
N TYR A 374 22.06 27.07 -5.16
CA TYR A 374 21.80 26.78 -3.73
C TYR A 374 23.00 26.18 -3.01
N PHE A 375 23.90 25.49 -3.70
CA PHE A 375 25.11 24.91 -3.13
C PHE A 375 26.27 25.90 -3.01
N ASP A 376 26.22 27.02 -3.73
CA ASP A 376 27.26 28.05 -3.71
C ASP A 376 26.99 29.14 -2.67
N ALA A 377 25.82 29.14 -2.04
CA ALA A 377 25.48 30.08 -0.99
C ALA A 377 26.32 29.84 0.28
N GLU A 378 26.57 30.88 1.06
CA GLU A 378 27.27 30.81 2.36
C GLU A 378 26.58 29.83 3.31
N GLU A 379 25.24 29.82 3.28
CA GLU A 379 24.39 28.83 3.94
C GLU A 379 23.58 28.07 2.88
N PRO A 380 24.05 26.89 2.44
CA PRO A 380 23.37 26.12 1.39
C PRO A 380 21.93 25.74 1.76
N ALA A 381 20.97 26.23 0.99
CA ALA A 381 19.54 25.95 1.21
C ALA A 381 18.74 26.05 -0.10
N ASP A 382 17.83 25.10 -0.31
CA ASP A 382 16.80 25.20 -1.34
C ASP A 382 15.73 26.20 -0.91
N LEU A 383 15.82 27.41 -1.43
CA LEU A 383 14.93 28.51 -1.05
C LEU A 383 13.52 28.36 -1.65
N LYS A 384 13.37 27.59 -2.73
CA LYS A 384 12.12 27.50 -3.49
C LYS A 384 11.19 26.41 -2.97
N PHE A 385 11.71 25.22 -2.71
CA PHE A 385 10.92 24.07 -2.28
C PHE A 385 11.34 23.50 -0.92
N ARG A 386 12.38 24.08 -0.31
CA ARG A 386 12.87 23.70 1.02
C ARG A 386 13.32 22.24 1.10
N ARG A 387 13.82 21.70 0.00
CA ARG A 387 14.46 20.38 0.01
C ARG A 387 15.74 20.44 0.83
N SER A 388 15.92 19.48 1.72
CA SER A 388 17.17 19.34 2.47
C SER A 388 18.33 19.02 1.53
N LEU A 389 19.38 19.81 1.55
CA LEU A 389 20.62 19.61 0.78
C LEU A 389 21.57 18.67 1.55
N THR A 390 21.12 17.44 1.76
CA THR A 390 21.94 16.37 2.36
C THR A 390 22.98 15.86 1.38
N ALA A 391 23.87 14.98 1.83
CA ALA A 391 24.93 14.37 1.01
C ALA A 391 24.42 13.68 -0.29
N ALA A 392 23.14 13.32 -0.35
CA ALA A 392 22.50 12.78 -1.56
C ALA A 392 22.10 13.87 -2.56
N ALA A 393 21.96 15.13 -2.15
CA ALA A 393 21.68 16.23 -3.05
C ALA A 393 23.00 16.79 -3.59
N GLN A 394 23.11 16.95 -4.88
CA GLN A 394 24.32 17.48 -5.53
C GLN A 394 23.99 18.34 -6.74
N LYS A 395 24.96 19.11 -7.18
CA LYS A 395 24.84 19.91 -8.41
C LYS A 395 24.65 19.01 -9.62
N ILE A 396 23.97 19.52 -10.62
CA ILE A 396 23.75 18.89 -11.93
C ILE A 396 24.44 19.80 -12.95
N GLN A 397 25.69 19.47 -13.30
CA GLN A 397 26.54 20.35 -14.12
C GLN A 397 27.55 19.64 -15.01
N THR A 398 27.66 18.32 -14.92
CA THR A 398 28.69 17.55 -15.62
C THR A 398 28.03 16.63 -16.65
N GLY A 399 28.16 16.97 -17.93
CA GLY A 399 27.62 16.15 -18.99
C GLY A 399 28.30 14.76 -19.12
N PRO A 400 27.66 13.79 -19.77
CA PRO A 400 26.31 13.89 -20.35
C PRO A 400 25.21 14.09 -19.30
N PHE A 401 24.16 14.77 -19.71
CA PHE A 401 22.95 15.01 -18.92
C PHE A 401 21.87 14.01 -19.32
N TYR A 402 21.02 13.67 -18.37
CA TYR A 402 19.97 12.69 -18.53
C TYR A 402 18.62 13.25 -18.05
N ALA A 403 17.56 12.88 -18.77
CA ALA A 403 16.19 13.10 -18.34
C ALA A 403 15.40 11.81 -18.51
N CYS A 404 14.84 11.29 -17.44
CA CYS A 404 14.02 10.09 -17.50
C CYS A 404 12.55 10.45 -17.22
N LYS A 405 11.64 9.93 -18.05
CA LYS A 405 10.20 10.07 -17.83
C LYS A 405 9.83 9.50 -16.48
N HIS A 406 8.96 10.21 -15.77
CA HIS A 406 8.64 9.91 -14.40
C HIS A 406 7.13 9.89 -14.17
N ASN A 407 6.69 8.88 -13.43
CA ASN A 407 5.32 8.76 -12.97
C ASN A 407 5.31 8.27 -11.51
N SER A 408 4.21 8.55 -10.81
CA SER A 408 3.88 7.78 -9.60
C SER A 408 3.36 6.39 -9.98
N LYS A 409 3.51 5.43 -9.06
CA LYS A 409 2.93 4.09 -9.19
C LYS A 409 1.82 3.90 -8.18
N VAL A 410 0.67 3.44 -8.64
CA VAL A 410 -0.38 2.94 -7.76
C VAL A 410 0.05 1.58 -7.22
N LEU A 411 0.09 1.47 -5.90
CA LEU A 411 0.29 0.19 -5.21
C LEU A 411 -1.05 -0.52 -5.06
N VAL A 412 -1.97 0.11 -4.34
CA VAL A 412 -3.31 -0.41 -4.05
C VAL A 412 -4.29 0.75 -3.85
N ASN A 413 -5.59 0.51 -4.02
CA ASN A 413 -6.59 1.39 -3.44
C ASN A 413 -6.72 1.07 -1.93
N VAL A 414 -7.10 2.07 -1.14
CA VAL A 414 -7.25 1.94 0.32
C VAL A 414 -8.62 2.41 0.81
N SER A 415 -9.51 2.71 -0.10
CA SER A 415 -10.93 2.99 0.14
C SER A 415 -11.76 1.74 -0.07
N GLY A 416 -12.81 1.56 0.72
CA GLY A 416 -13.65 0.37 0.67
C GLY A 416 -15.02 0.56 1.31
N LEU A 417 -15.63 -0.54 1.70
CA LEU A 417 -16.92 -0.56 2.41
C LEU A 417 -16.74 0.06 3.80
N ILE A 418 -17.61 0.99 4.16
CA ILE A 418 -17.57 1.61 5.49
C ILE A 418 -17.80 0.56 6.57
N ILE A 419 -16.94 0.57 7.58
CA ILE A 419 -17.02 -0.31 8.75
C ILE A 419 -17.12 0.50 10.04
N ASN A 420 -17.52 -0.15 11.13
CA ASN A 420 -17.38 0.36 12.49
C ASN A 420 -16.14 -0.22 13.20
N GLU A 421 -15.93 0.11 14.47
CA GLU A 421 -14.82 -0.36 15.31
C GLU A 421 -14.79 -1.89 15.53
N HIS A 422 -15.86 -2.60 15.18
CA HIS A 422 -15.98 -4.06 15.23
C HIS A 422 -15.81 -4.73 13.85
N ALA A 423 -15.39 -3.96 12.84
CA ALA A 423 -15.26 -4.39 11.44
C ALA A 423 -16.59 -4.79 10.77
N GLN A 424 -17.75 -4.49 11.38
CA GLN A 424 -19.05 -4.70 10.74
C GLN A 424 -19.25 -3.69 9.62
N VAL A 425 -19.72 -4.16 8.47
CA VAL A 425 -20.05 -3.29 7.33
C VAL A 425 -21.33 -2.52 7.59
N LEU A 426 -21.33 -1.22 7.31
CA LEU A 426 -22.46 -0.34 7.52
C LEU A 426 -23.24 -0.09 6.22
N ASN A 427 -24.55 0.17 6.37
CA ASN A 427 -25.43 0.65 5.31
C ASN A 427 -25.46 2.18 5.25
N ASP A 428 -26.24 2.77 4.32
CA ASP A 428 -26.37 4.24 4.18
C ASP A 428 -27.01 4.95 5.37
N ASN A 429 -27.64 4.22 6.31
CA ASN A 429 -28.16 4.75 7.57
C ASN A 429 -27.16 4.66 8.72
N GLU A 430 -25.92 4.24 8.44
CA GLU A 430 -24.87 3.92 9.43
C GLU A 430 -25.26 2.78 10.39
N GLU A 431 -26.11 1.87 9.96
CA GLU A 431 -26.47 0.66 10.68
C GLU A 431 -25.66 -0.52 10.19
N ALA A 432 -25.23 -1.42 11.10
CA ALA A 432 -24.51 -2.61 10.72
C ALA A 432 -25.39 -3.57 9.89
N ILE A 433 -24.87 -4.02 8.75
CA ILE A 433 -25.45 -5.14 8.00
C ILE A 433 -25.12 -6.40 8.78
N GLU A 434 -26.13 -6.98 9.43
CA GLU A 434 -25.93 -8.13 10.30
C GLU A 434 -25.28 -9.29 9.56
N GLY A 435 -24.26 -9.91 10.18
CA GLY A 435 -23.51 -11.03 9.62
C GLY A 435 -22.51 -10.65 8.53
N LEU A 436 -22.28 -9.36 8.25
CA LEU A 436 -21.31 -8.92 7.25
C LEU A 436 -20.16 -8.11 7.88
N TYR A 437 -18.93 -8.51 7.58
CA TYR A 437 -17.69 -7.88 8.02
C TYR A 437 -16.81 -7.56 6.82
N ALA A 438 -15.91 -6.58 6.96
CA ALA A 438 -14.88 -6.30 5.96
C ALA A 438 -13.56 -5.88 6.61
N THR A 439 -12.45 -6.26 5.97
CA THR A 439 -11.11 -5.88 6.41
C THR A 439 -10.18 -5.60 5.22
N GLY A 440 -8.99 -5.10 5.53
CA GLY A 440 -7.97 -4.76 4.53
C GLY A 440 -8.48 -3.72 3.53
N ASN A 441 -8.08 -3.83 2.27
CA ASN A 441 -8.48 -2.86 1.25
C ASN A 441 -9.95 -2.98 0.79
N ALA A 442 -10.66 -4.03 1.22
CA ALA A 442 -12.11 -4.10 1.06
C ALA A 442 -12.86 -3.23 2.07
N SER A 443 -12.23 -2.84 3.18
CA SER A 443 -12.82 -1.96 4.21
C SER A 443 -12.42 -0.49 4.02
N GLY A 444 -13.31 0.42 4.40
CA GLY A 444 -13.17 1.87 4.34
C GLY A 444 -13.17 2.54 5.73
N GLY A 445 -13.31 3.87 5.72
CA GLY A 445 -13.47 4.68 6.92
C GLY A 445 -12.17 5.15 7.58
N MET A 446 -11.06 4.40 7.45
CA MET A 446 -9.83 4.70 8.20
C MET A 446 -8.93 5.74 7.52
N PHE A 447 -8.80 5.73 6.21
CA PHE A 447 -7.84 6.60 5.51
C PHE A 447 -8.50 7.75 4.76
N SER A 448 -9.74 7.58 4.34
CA SER A 448 -10.53 8.56 3.59
C SER A 448 -9.80 9.06 2.33
N ILE A 449 -9.11 10.22 2.38
CA ILE A 449 -8.55 10.89 1.20
C ILE A 449 -7.03 10.79 1.07
N SER A 450 -6.33 10.25 2.07
CA SER A 450 -4.86 10.13 2.03
C SER A 450 -4.36 9.02 2.95
N TYR A 451 -3.39 8.26 2.45
CA TYR A 451 -2.70 7.25 3.25
C TYR A 451 -1.63 7.89 4.15
N PRO A 452 -1.64 7.63 5.48
CA PRO A 452 -0.71 8.27 6.42
C PRO A 452 0.70 7.66 6.36
N ARG A 453 1.49 8.06 5.37
CA ARG A 453 2.82 7.48 5.11
C ARG A 453 3.81 7.65 6.27
N HIS A 454 3.62 8.63 7.15
CA HIS A 454 4.40 8.83 8.38
C HIS A 454 4.01 7.86 9.51
N LEU A 455 2.98 7.03 9.29
CA LEU A 455 2.63 5.88 10.11
C LEU A 455 2.86 4.62 9.25
N PRO A 456 4.10 4.12 9.16
CA PRO A 456 4.42 3.03 8.25
C PRO A 456 3.66 1.76 8.59
N ALA A 457 3.38 0.95 7.57
CA ALA A 457 2.70 -0.34 7.67
C ALA A 457 1.24 -0.32 8.20
N THR A 458 0.63 0.86 8.39
CA THR A 458 -0.73 0.99 8.93
C THR A 458 -1.80 0.31 8.05
N SER A 459 -1.61 0.23 6.72
CA SER A 459 -2.56 -0.46 5.84
C SER A 459 -2.60 -1.97 6.12
N VAL A 460 -1.44 -2.60 6.29
CA VAL A 460 -1.37 -4.01 6.68
C VAL A 460 -1.86 -4.18 8.12
N GLY A 461 -1.48 -3.26 9.02
CA GLY A 461 -1.99 -3.24 10.38
C GLY A 461 -3.51 -3.19 10.44
N ARG A 462 -4.15 -2.35 9.60
CA ARG A 462 -5.62 -2.30 9.47
C ARG A 462 -6.19 -3.67 9.08
N ALA A 463 -5.59 -4.34 8.10
CA ALA A 463 -6.06 -5.65 7.65
C ALA A 463 -5.98 -6.68 8.78
N VAL A 464 -4.84 -6.76 9.45
CA VAL A 464 -4.59 -7.67 10.58
C VAL A 464 -5.54 -7.38 11.74
N THR A 465 -5.67 -6.11 12.12
CA THR A 465 -6.48 -5.71 13.28
C THR A 465 -7.96 -5.99 13.05
N PHE A 466 -8.53 -5.49 11.96
CA PHE A 466 -9.97 -5.67 11.73
C PHE A 466 -10.34 -7.09 11.30
N GLY A 467 -9.40 -7.88 10.76
CA GLY A 467 -9.60 -9.32 10.64
C GLY A 467 -9.71 -10.00 12.00
N TYR A 468 -8.76 -9.74 12.89
CA TYR A 468 -8.77 -10.27 14.25
C TYR A 468 -10.04 -9.86 15.03
N VAL A 469 -10.40 -8.59 14.97
CA VAL A 469 -11.58 -8.03 15.63
C VAL A 469 -12.87 -8.64 15.09
N ALA A 470 -13.00 -8.75 13.76
CA ALA A 470 -14.16 -9.38 13.13
C ALA A 470 -14.37 -10.83 13.59
N ALA A 471 -13.29 -11.61 13.73
CA ALA A 471 -13.37 -12.98 14.24
C ALA A 471 -13.93 -13.01 15.66
N LYS A 472 -13.38 -12.20 16.56
CA LYS A 472 -13.82 -12.15 17.96
C LYS A 472 -15.27 -11.69 18.06
N HIS A 473 -15.65 -10.63 17.33
CA HIS A 473 -17.01 -10.12 17.36
C HIS A 473 -18.02 -11.13 16.77
N ALA A 474 -17.73 -11.74 15.64
CA ALA A 474 -18.62 -12.73 15.02
C ALA A 474 -18.88 -13.95 15.92
N ILE A 475 -17.88 -14.37 16.70
CA ILE A 475 -17.99 -15.55 17.58
C ILE A 475 -18.69 -15.19 18.88
N LYS A 476 -18.28 -14.12 19.53
CA LYS A 476 -18.75 -13.76 20.88
C LYS A 476 -20.05 -13.00 20.87
N GLY A 477 -20.43 -12.39 19.74
CA GLY A 477 -21.66 -11.60 19.61
C GLY A 477 -21.65 -10.31 20.46
N ALA A 478 -20.45 -9.81 20.74
CA ALA A 478 -20.27 -8.63 21.59
C ALA A 478 -19.27 -7.65 20.93
#